data_5a6e7f3c37764a6869d41ec5b11018dc
#
_entry.id   5a6e7f3c37764a6869d41ec5b11018dc
#
_cell.length_a   1.000
_cell.length_b   1.000
_cell.length_c   1.000
_cell.angle_alpha   90.00
_cell.angle_beta   90.00
_cell.angle_gamma   90.00
#
_symmetry.space_group_name_H-M   'P 1'
#
loop_
_entity.id
_entity.type
_entity.pdbx_description
1 polymer ?
#
loop_
_entity_poly.entity_id
_entity_poly.type
_entity_poly.pdbx_seq_one_letter_code
_entity_poly.pdbx_strand_id
1 'polypeptide(L)'
;MSERTALLAWLAASWSSVLWMLERATTGESEAGELLAFAAFLLVLWRTRRAVPEAEPQVLAASLALALSACATFERLPLIAAMSSVSALCLLASPRRFGCRLHLPTFGLAMLALPVMPHLQFYLGYPLRLATAALAVPLLRGAGFAVSRAGTGLQHGDGILWVDAPCSGIRMLWAAAFLLCVLAIRARLGSLAFALGALGTLALVVCGNALRAAALFFAERAPEHGLLSSHEALGLAVFALTAGAIVRFVSWLTAAKRRSSPCAA
;
A
#
# COMPACT_ATOMS: atom_id res chain seq x y z
N MET A 1 -6.70 -2.66 32.48
CA MET A 1 -5.25 -2.57 32.14
C MET A 1 -4.98 -1.18 31.58
N SER A 2 -3.97 -0.47 32.09
CA SER A 2 -3.65 0.85 31.56
C SER A 2 -3.07 0.75 30.13
N GLU A 3 -3.13 1.83 29.34
CA GLU A 3 -2.53 1.83 27.98
C GLU A 3 -1.02 1.58 28.07
N ARG A 4 -0.36 2.14 29.08
CA ARG A 4 1.09 1.95 29.29
C ARG A 4 1.43 0.49 29.58
N THR A 5 0.66 -0.19 30.44
CA THR A 5 0.91 -1.62 30.76
C THR A 5 0.65 -2.50 29.54
N ALA A 6 -0.38 -2.20 28.72
CA ALA A 6 -0.62 -2.92 27.49
C ALA A 6 0.51 -2.76 26.46
N LEU A 7 1.04 -1.54 26.29
CA LEU A 7 2.16 -1.27 25.40
C LEU A 7 3.46 -1.92 25.87
N LEU A 8 3.74 -1.90 27.17
CA LEU A 8 4.93 -2.57 27.74
C LEU A 8 4.84 -4.09 27.57
N ALA A 9 3.67 -4.69 27.84
CA ALA A 9 3.44 -6.11 27.62
C ALA A 9 3.59 -6.49 26.14
N TRP A 10 3.04 -5.66 25.22
CA TRP A 10 3.23 -5.85 23.79
C TRP A 10 4.70 -5.78 23.41
N LEU A 11 5.44 -4.76 23.87
CA LEU A 11 6.86 -4.58 23.56
C LEU A 11 7.70 -5.78 24.05
N ALA A 12 7.44 -6.26 25.27
CA ALA A 12 8.11 -7.43 25.81
C ALA A 12 7.81 -8.70 25.00
N ALA A 13 6.54 -8.91 24.61
CA ALA A 13 6.12 -10.06 23.81
C ALA A 13 6.62 -10.01 22.36
N SER A 14 6.86 -8.81 21.81
CA SER A 14 7.26 -8.58 20.42
C SER A 14 8.74 -8.24 20.27
N TRP A 15 9.55 -8.41 21.32
CA TRP A 15 10.92 -7.95 21.36
C TRP A 15 11.78 -8.49 20.20
N SER A 16 11.62 -9.76 19.85
CA SER A 16 12.34 -10.38 18.73
C SER A 16 12.01 -9.72 17.38
N SER A 17 10.73 -9.40 17.15
CA SER A 17 10.29 -8.70 15.93
C SER A 17 10.81 -7.26 15.88
N VAL A 18 10.86 -6.58 17.02
CA VAL A 18 11.41 -5.22 17.13
C VAL A 18 12.91 -5.22 16.85
N LEU A 19 13.66 -6.17 17.44
CA LEU A 19 15.09 -6.31 17.17
C LEU A 19 15.37 -6.58 15.70
N TRP A 20 14.64 -7.50 15.09
CA TRP A 20 14.78 -7.79 13.68
C TRP A 20 14.53 -6.56 12.78
N MET A 21 13.51 -5.76 13.08
CA MET A 21 13.26 -4.51 12.35
C MET A 21 14.38 -3.47 12.56
N LEU A 22 14.90 -3.35 13.79
CA LEU A 22 16.02 -2.45 14.10
C LEU A 22 17.29 -2.87 13.37
N GLU A 23 17.60 -4.16 13.36
CA GLU A 23 18.75 -4.71 12.64
C GLU A 23 18.68 -4.35 11.15
N ARG A 24 17.53 -4.58 10.50
CA ARG A 24 17.33 -4.20 9.10
C ARG A 24 17.49 -2.70 8.87
N ALA A 25 17.00 -1.87 9.78
CA ALA A 25 17.14 -0.41 9.66
C ALA A 25 18.59 0.05 9.79
N THR A 26 19.40 -0.63 10.61
CA THR A 26 20.83 -0.30 10.83
C THR A 26 21.76 -0.88 9.77
N THR A 27 21.41 -2.03 9.18
CA THR A 27 22.18 -2.65 8.08
C THR A 27 21.91 -2.04 6.72
N GLY A 28 20.99 -1.07 6.63
CA GLY A 28 20.63 -0.42 5.36
C GLY A 28 19.74 -1.28 4.44
N GLU A 29 19.21 -2.38 4.94
CA GLU A 29 18.29 -3.25 4.19
C GLU A 29 16.85 -2.70 4.09
N SER A 30 16.54 -1.64 4.87
CA SER A 30 15.23 -0.99 4.84
C SER A 30 15.11 -0.03 3.65
N GLU A 31 14.01 -0.12 2.93
CA GLU A 31 13.67 0.85 1.89
C GLU A 31 13.19 2.18 2.51
N ALA A 32 13.49 3.31 1.86
CA ALA A 32 13.05 4.64 2.31
C ALA A 32 11.52 4.73 2.50
N GLY A 33 10.76 3.98 1.70
CA GLY A 33 9.30 3.86 1.83
C GLY A 33 8.87 3.25 3.16
N GLU A 34 9.52 2.18 3.61
CA GLU A 34 9.22 1.52 4.89
C GLU A 34 9.41 2.49 6.07
N LEU A 35 10.53 3.24 6.06
CA LEU A 35 10.84 4.24 7.07
C LEU A 35 9.82 5.40 7.06
N LEU A 36 9.40 5.84 5.86
CA LEU A 36 8.36 6.86 5.71
C LEU A 36 7.02 6.37 6.28
N ALA A 37 6.61 5.14 5.96
CA ALA A 37 5.38 4.56 6.47
C ALA A 37 5.43 4.38 7.99
N PHE A 38 6.57 3.96 8.53
CA PHE A 38 6.79 3.84 9.96
C PHE A 38 6.69 5.20 10.68
N ALA A 39 7.36 6.23 10.15
CA ALA A 39 7.28 7.59 10.70
C ALA A 39 5.84 8.13 10.67
N ALA A 40 5.12 7.92 9.56
CA ALA A 40 3.74 8.32 9.43
C ALA A 40 2.83 7.56 10.41
N PHE A 41 3.04 6.25 10.60
CA PHE A 41 2.32 5.45 11.58
C PHE A 41 2.53 5.97 13.01
N LEU A 42 3.78 6.22 13.41
CA LEU A 42 4.09 6.80 14.73
C LEU A 42 3.46 8.17 14.92
N LEU A 43 3.48 9.03 13.88
CA LEU A 43 2.86 10.35 13.92
C LEU A 43 1.34 10.25 14.13
N VAL A 44 0.66 9.31 13.47
CA VAL A 44 -0.77 9.04 13.66
C VAL A 44 -1.05 8.61 15.09
N LEU A 45 -0.28 7.65 15.61
CA LEU A 45 -0.41 7.19 16.98
C LEU A 45 -0.15 8.32 18.00
N TRP A 46 0.81 9.18 17.75
CA TRP A 46 1.12 10.30 18.62
C TRP A 46 -0.02 11.36 18.63
N ARG A 47 -0.58 11.69 17.47
CA ARG A 47 -1.66 12.69 17.35
C ARG A 47 -3.00 12.21 17.90
N THR A 48 -3.25 10.89 17.95
CA THR A 48 -4.55 10.32 18.34
C THR A 48 -4.61 9.85 19.80
N ARG A 49 -3.70 10.30 20.65
CA ARG A 49 -3.54 9.82 22.05
C ARG A 49 -4.78 9.94 22.97
N ARG A 50 -5.80 10.71 22.61
CA ARG A 50 -6.88 11.08 23.53
C ARG A 50 -8.30 10.85 23.02
N ALA A 51 -8.52 10.00 22.02
CA ALA A 51 -9.82 10.01 21.34
C ALA A 51 -10.98 9.37 22.13
N VAL A 52 -10.81 8.19 22.75
CA VAL A 52 -11.89 7.48 23.47
C VAL A 52 -11.32 6.71 24.67
N PRO A 53 -11.15 7.34 25.85
CA PRO A 53 -10.47 6.72 27.00
C PRO A 53 -11.15 5.46 27.55
N GLU A 54 -12.48 5.37 27.46
CA GLU A 54 -13.31 4.31 28.07
C GLU A 54 -13.42 3.05 27.21
N ALA A 55 -12.98 3.06 25.93
CA ALA A 55 -13.10 1.90 25.06
C ALA A 55 -12.17 0.78 25.49
N GLU A 56 -12.72 -0.45 25.57
CA GLU A 56 -11.95 -1.62 25.94
C GLU A 56 -11.06 -2.11 24.79
N PRO A 57 -9.77 -2.42 25.06
CA PRO A 57 -8.88 -3.00 24.07
C PRO A 57 -9.31 -4.41 23.69
N GLN A 58 -9.01 -4.83 22.46
CA GLN A 58 -9.30 -6.18 21.97
C GLN A 58 -8.24 -7.19 22.51
N VAL A 59 -8.24 -7.42 23.83
CA VAL A 59 -7.17 -8.19 24.50
C VAL A 59 -7.07 -9.61 23.96
N LEU A 60 -8.21 -10.33 23.82
CA LEU A 60 -8.19 -11.70 23.33
C LEU A 60 -7.62 -11.80 21.91
N ALA A 61 -8.11 -10.97 20.99
CA ALA A 61 -7.63 -10.97 19.61
C ALA A 61 -6.13 -10.57 19.52
N ALA A 62 -5.72 -9.61 20.34
CA ALA A 62 -4.32 -9.20 20.42
C ALA A 62 -3.43 -10.31 21.00
N SER A 63 -3.89 -11.04 22.03
CA SER A 63 -3.15 -12.18 22.59
C SER A 63 -3.00 -13.32 21.59
N LEU A 64 -4.04 -13.62 20.80
CA LEU A 64 -3.95 -14.60 19.71
C LEU A 64 -2.95 -14.17 18.63
N ALA A 65 -2.96 -12.89 18.28
CA ALA A 65 -1.98 -12.37 17.33
C ALA A 65 -0.54 -12.43 17.88
N LEU A 66 -0.34 -12.18 19.18
CA LEU A 66 0.96 -12.35 19.83
C LEU A 66 1.39 -13.81 19.91
N ALA A 67 0.47 -14.72 20.18
CA ALA A 67 0.76 -16.14 20.14
C ALA A 67 1.21 -16.60 18.75
N LEU A 68 0.52 -16.12 17.70
CA LEU A 68 0.93 -16.36 16.32
C LEU A 68 2.31 -15.75 16.02
N SER A 69 2.60 -14.55 16.54
CA SER A 69 3.92 -13.92 16.42
C SER A 69 5.01 -14.78 17.05
N ALA A 70 4.76 -15.33 18.25
CA ALA A 70 5.69 -16.22 18.92
C ALA A 70 5.93 -17.52 18.15
N CYS A 71 4.86 -18.16 17.65
CA CYS A 71 4.97 -19.35 16.79
C CYS A 71 5.77 -19.04 15.52
N ALA A 72 5.47 -17.94 14.84
CA ALA A 72 6.17 -17.53 13.62
C ALA A 72 7.66 -17.23 13.87
N THR A 73 7.98 -16.67 15.05
CA THR A 73 9.38 -16.46 15.47
C THR A 73 10.10 -17.79 15.65
N PHE A 74 9.44 -18.77 16.29
CA PHE A 74 9.99 -20.12 16.47
C PHE A 74 10.24 -20.81 15.13
N GLU A 75 9.31 -20.69 14.18
CA GLU A 75 9.42 -21.22 12.82
C GLU A 75 10.34 -20.41 11.89
N ARG A 76 11.02 -19.39 12.42
CA ARG A 76 11.92 -18.49 11.67
C ARG A 76 11.25 -17.78 10.50
N LEU A 77 10.01 -17.35 10.68
CA LEU A 77 9.21 -16.58 9.74
C LEU A 77 9.12 -15.11 10.19
N PRO A 78 10.20 -14.30 10.09
CA PRO A 78 10.29 -13.01 10.77
C PRO A 78 9.26 -11.99 10.25
N LEU A 79 8.90 -12.03 8.97
CA LEU A 79 7.87 -11.14 8.44
C LEU A 79 6.49 -11.47 9.02
N ILE A 80 6.13 -12.76 9.11
CA ILE A 80 4.83 -13.18 9.69
C ILE A 80 4.80 -12.83 11.18
N ALA A 81 5.90 -13.01 11.89
CA ALA A 81 6.02 -12.61 13.27
C ALA A 81 5.81 -11.10 13.45
N ALA A 82 6.46 -10.26 12.62
CA ALA A 82 6.30 -8.82 12.65
C ALA A 82 4.88 -8.38 12.26
N MET A 83 4.27 -8.97 11.23
CA MET A 83 2.89 -8.68 10.84
C MET A 83 1.89 -9.01 11.95
N SER A 84 2.06 -10.14 12.62
CA SER A 84 1.22 -10.58 13.74
C SER A 84 1.41 -9.66 14.95
N SER A 85 2.64 -9.29 15.28
CA SER A 85 2.97 -8.36 16.35
C SER A 85 2.34 -6.97 16.11
N VAL A 86 2.49 -6.42 14.91
CA VAL A 86 1.89 -5.12 14.52
C VAL A 86 0.37 -5.19 14.52
N SER A 87 -0.22 -6.34 14.13
CA SER A 87 -1.67 -6.58 14.23
C SER A 87 -2.15 -6.50 15.66
N ALA A 88 -1.43 -7.13 16.61
CA ALA A 88 -1.73 -7.05 18.04
C ALA A 88 -1.68 -5.61 18.55
N LEU A 89 -0.66 -4.83 18.16
CA LEU A 89 -0.56 -3.42 18.52
C LEU A 89 -1.77 -2.61 18.01
N CYS A 90 -2.17 -2.81 16.77
CA CYS A 90 -3.32 -2.13 16.19
C CYS A 90 -4.64 -2.52 16.87
N LEU A 91 -4.83 -3.79 17.25
CA LEU A 91 -5.99 -4.27 17.99
C LEU A 91 -6.07 -3.70 19.41
N LEU A 92 -4.93 -3.51 20.08
CA LEU A 92 -4.86 -2.86 21.39
C LEU A 92 -5.10 -1.36 21.33
N ALA A 93 -4.56 -0.69 20.30
CA ALA A 93 -4.58 0.76 20.18
C ALA A 93 -5.88 1.29 19.56
N SER A 94 -6.48 0.58 18.59
CA SER A 94 -7.59 1.10 17.78
C SER A 94 -8.83 1.48 18.60
N PRO A 95 -9.32 0.70 19.59
CA PRO A 95 -10.52 1.06 20.33
C PRO A 95 -10.40 2.39 21.06
N ARG A 96 -9.28 2.60 21.76
CA ARG A 96 -9.04 3.81 22.54
C ARG A 96 -8.72 5.04 21.71
N ARG A 97 -8.09 4.84 20.54
CA ARG A 97 -7.62 5.94 19.69
C ARG A 97 -8.62 6.35 18.62
N PHE A 98 -9.40 5.41 18.12
CA PHE A 98 -10.32 5.63 16.98
C PHE A 98 -11.76 5.23 17.28
N GLY A 99 -12.06 4.64 18.45
CA GLY A 99 -13.41 4.19 18.81
C GLY A 99 -13.92 3.01 17.98
N CYS A 100 -13.05 2.25 17.34
CA CYS A 100 -13.42 1.08 16.54
C CYS A 100 -12.52 -0.11 16.85
N ARG A 101 -12.99 -1.33 16.57
CA ARG A 101 -12.23 -2.56 16.86
C ARG A 101 -10.87 -2.60 16.18
N LEU A 102 -10.81 -2.23 14.91
CA LEU A 102 -9.59 -2.12 14.13
C LEU A 102 -9.73 -0.95 13.15
N HIS A 103 -8.84 0.03 13.25
CA HIS A 103 -8.81 1.15 12.32
C HIS A 103 -8.02 0.76 11.07
N LEU A 104 -8.72 0.30 10.02
CA LEU A 104 -8.12 -0.26 8.82
C LEU A 104 -7.09 0.66 8.13
N PRO A 105 -7.29 2.01 8.01
CA PRO A 105 -6.28 2.85 7.40
C PRO A 105 -4.96 2.89 8.19
N THR A 106 -5.02 2.93 9.53
CA THR A 106 -3.82 2.91 10.38
C THR A 106 -3.17 1.53 10.37
N PHE A 107 -3.96 0.47 10.33
CA PHE A 107 -3.47 -0.90 10.18
C PHE A 107 -2.74 -1.08 8.84
N GLY A 108 -3.34 -0.62 7.73
CA GLY A 108 -2.69 -0.63 6.40
C GLY A 108 -1.35 0.12 6.39
N LEU A 109 -1.31 1.30 7.03
CA LEU A 109 -0.08 2.08 7.15
C LEU A 109 0.99 1.34 7.95
N ALA A 110 0.60 0.66 9.04
CA ALA A 110 1.50 -0.16 9.85
C ALA A 110 2.04 -1.38 9.07
N MET A 111 1.21 -2.02 8.23
CA MET A 111 1.65 -3.11 7.35
C MET A 111 2.64 -2.63 6.28
N LEU A 112 2.44 -1.44 5.73
CA LEU A 112 3.36 -0.83 4.76
C LEU A 112 4.70 -0.41 5.36
N ALA A 113 4.79 -0.28 6.69
CA ALA A 113 6.05 -0.04 7.40
C ALA A 113 6.91 -1.31 7.54
N LEU A 114 6.37 -2.48 7.23
CA LEU A 114 7.10 -3.75 7.21
C LEU A 114 7.74 -3.99 5.85
N PRO A 115 8.80 -4.82 5.75
CA PRO A 115 9.48 -5.14 4.50
C PRO A 115 8.65 -6.10 3.62
N VAL A 116 7.50 -5.60 3.16
CA VAL A 116 6.56 -6.39 2.35
C VAL A 116 6.88 -6.36 0.86
N MET A 117 7.74 -5.44 0.40
CA MET A 117 8.04 -5.25 -1.03
C MET A 117 8.54 -6.51 -1.74
N PRO A 118 9.50 -7.28 -1.21
CA PRO A 118 9.95 -8.51 -1.85
C PRO A 118 8.81 -9.53 -2.02
N HIS A 119 7.95 -9.66 -1.01
CA HIS A 119 6.82 -10.58 -1.04
C HIS A 119 5.73 -10.12 -2.03
N LEU A 120 5.42 -8.82 -2.05
CA LEU A 120 4.52 -8.26 -3.07
C LEU A 120 5.06 -8.49 -4.48
N GLN A 121 6.37 -8.29 -4.70
CA GLN A 121 7.00 -8.55 -5.99
C GLN A 121 6.91 -10.03 -6.38
N PHE A 122 7.14 -10.94 -5.44
CA PHE A 122 7.09 -12.37 -5.68
C PHE A 122 5.68 -12.85 -6.03
N TYR A 123 4.68 -12.50 -5.21
CA TYR A 123 3.31 -13.00 -5.38
C TYR A 123 2.48 -12.22 -6.40
N LEU A 124 2.62 -10.89 -6.44
CA LEU A 124 1.79 -10.01 -7.28
C LEU A 124 2.52 -9.49 -8.52
N GLY A 125 3.84 -9.60 -8.58
CA GLY A 125 4.62 -9.04 -9.69
C GLY A 125 4.21 -9.62 -11.05
N TYR A 126 4.07 -10.95 -11.16
CA TYR A 126 3.65 -11.57 -12.40
C TYR A 126 2.17 -11.29 -12.77
N PRO A 127 1.18 -11.47 -11.87
CA PRO A 127 -0.22 -11.11 -12.16
C PRO A 127 -0.39 -9.65 -12.59
N LEU A 128 0.30 -8.71 -11.93
CA LEU A 128 0.21 -7.29 -12.30
C LEU A 128 0.84 -6.98 -13.65
N ARG A 129 1.96 -7.61 -14.01
CA ARG A 129 2.54 -7.50 -15.36
C ARG A 129 1.59 -8.01 -16.43
N LEU A 130 0.94 -9.16 -16.16
CA LEU A 130 -0.02 -9.75 -17.08
C LEU A 130 -1.24 -8.82 -17.29
N ALA A 131 -1.79 -8.26 -16.20
CA ALA A 131 -2.89 -7.30 -16.25
C ALA A 131 -2.46 -6.01 -16.97
N THR A 132 -1.28 -5.50 -16.70
CA THR A 132 -0.70 -4.33 -17.38
C THR A 132 -0.61 -4.54 -18.88
N ALA A 133 -0.01 -5.66 -19.33
CA ALA A 133 0.11 -5.98 -20.74
C ALA A 133 -1.28 -6.16 -21.40
N ALA A 134 -2.22 -6.83 -20.71
CA ALA A 134 -3.58 -7.03 -21.23
C ALA A 134 -4.33 -5.71 -21.43
N LEU A 135 -4.14 -4.72 -20.55
CA LEU A 135 -4.78 -3.40 -20.68
C LEU A 135 -4.02 -2.44 -21.61
N ALA A 136 -2.69 -2.60 -21.75
CA ALA A 136 -1.91 -1.77 -22.67
C ALA A 136 -2.22 -2.07 -24.14
N VAL A 137 -2.53 -3.33 -24.50
CA VAL A 137 -2.86 -3.71 -25.89
C VAL A 137 -4.04 -2.93 -26.46
N PRO A 138 -5.23 -2.85 -25.84
CA PRO A 138 -6.33 -2.07 -26.39
C PRO A 138 -6.01 -0.56 -26.47
N LEU A 139 -5.20 -0.01 -25.55
CA LEU A 139 -4.77 1.37 -25.62
C LEU A 139 -3.90 1.62 -26.86
N LEU A 140 -2.95 0.73 -27.13
CA LEU A 140 -2.06 0.83 -28.29
C LEU A 140 -2.81 0.57 -29.62
N ARG A 141 -3.75 -0.37 -29.63
CA ARG A 141 -4.60 -0.60 -30.82
C ARG A 141 -5.50 0.58 -31.11
N GLY A 142 -6.07 1.21 -30.08
CA GLY A 142 -6.86 2.45 -30.24
C GLY A 142 -6.03 3.63 -30.77
N ALA A 143 -4.71 3.61 -30.56
CA ALA A 143 -3.77 4.56 -31.13
C ALA A 143 -3.23 4.18 -32.52
N GLY A 144 -3.76 3.10 -33.15
CA GLY A 144 -3.45 2.70 -34.52
C GLY A 144 -2.30 1.70 -34.67
N PHE A 145 -1.76 1.14 -33.55
CA PHE A 145 -0.68 0.16 -33.62
C PHE A 145 -1.21 -1.28 -33.65
N ALA A 146 -0.71 -2.09 -34.58
CA ALA A 146 -1.00 -3.54 -34.63
C ALA A 146 -0.18 -4.29 -33.56
N VAL A 147 -0.65 -4.21 -32.29
CA VAL A 147 0.04 -4.86 -31.15
C VAL A 147 -0.77 -6.05 -30.68
N SER A 148 -0.05 -7.15 -30.38
CA SER A 148 -0.61 -8.32 -29.70
C SER A 148 0.11 -8.58 -28.38
N ARG A 149 -0.50 -9.40 -27.53
CA ARG A 149 0.08 -9.78 -26.23
C ARG A 149 0.76 -11.14 -26.35
N ALA A 150 2.01 -11.22 -25.94
CA ALA A 150 2.76 -12.48 -25.77
C ALA A 150 3.17 -12.63 -24.30
N GLY A 151 2.32 -13.29 -23.48
CA GLY A 151 2.52 -13.37 -22.03
C GLY A 151 2.47 -12.00 -21.37
N THR A 152 3.58 -11.53 -20.79
CA THR A 152 3.77 -10.16 -20.24
C THR A 152 4.37 -9.20 -21.26
N GLY A 153 4.65 -9.64 -22.48
CA GLY A 153 5.21 -8.81 -23.56
C GLY A 153 4.14 -8.21 -24.47
N LEU A 154 4.47 -7.07 -25.07
CA LEU A 154 3.71 -6.35 -26.10
C LEU A 154 4.45 -6.61 -27.43
N GLN A 155 3.88 -7.44 -28.30
CA GLN A 155 4.46 -7.78 -29.59
C GLN A 155 3.97 -6.84 -30.69
N HIS A 156 4.89 -6.28 -31.45
CA HIS A 156 4.60 -5.45 -32.62
C HIS A 156 5.61 -5.74 -33.74
N GLY A 157 5.15 -6.23 -34.88
CA GLY A 157 6.03 -6.77 -35.91
C GLY A 157 6.89 -7.90 -35.35
N ASP A 158 8.19 -7.88 -35.63
CA ASP A 158 9.17 -8.85 -35.13
C ASP A 158 9.72 -8.52 -33.72
N GLY A 159 9.33 -7.36 -33.13
CA GLY A 159 9.80 -6.92 -31.82
C GLY A 159 8.83 -7.22 -30.70
N ILE A 160 9.39 -7.52 -29.51
CA ILE A 160 8.65 -7.70 -28.26
C ILE A 160 9.18 -6.73 -27.21
N LEU A 161 8.30 -5.88 -26.70
CA LEU A 161 8.57 -5.05 -25.53
C LEU A 161 8.10 -5.79 -24.28
N TRP A 162 9.02 -6.18 -23.41
CA TRP A 162 8.70 -6.87 -22.18
C TRP A 162 8.31 -5.91 -21.07
N VAL A 163 7.21 -6.22 -20.37
CA VAL A 163 6.87 -5.53 -19.11
C VAL A 163 7.66 -6.23 -18.00
N ASP A 164 8.87 -5.72 -17.74
CA ASP A 164 9.82 -6.29 -16.79
C ASP A 164 9.44 -6.07 -15.31
N ALA A 165 10.21 -6.68 -14.40
CA ALA A 165 9.96 -6.58 -12.96
C ALA A 165 9.91 -5.13 -12.43
N PRO A 166 10.76 -4.18 -12.84
CA PRO A 166 10.65 -2.76 -12.47
C PRO A 166 9.36 -2.10 -12.98
N CYS A 167 8.80 -2.61 -14.08
CA CYS A 167 7.56 -2.12 -14.70
C CYS A 167 6.31 -2.88 -14.22
N SER A 168 6.43 -3.75 -13.21
CA SER A 168 5.30 -4.53 -12.67
C SER A 168 4.22 -3.66 -12.02
N GLY A 169 4.52 -2.41 -11.67
CA GLY A 169 3.61 -1.51 -10.95
C GLY A 169 3.59 -1.72 -9.42
N ILE A 170 4.39 -2.65 -8.85
CA ILE A 170 4.41 -2.93 -7.41
C ILE A 170 4.81 -1.69 -6.59
N ARG A 171 5.85 -0.97 -7.01
CA ARG A 171 6.25 0.29 -6.33
C ARG A 171 5.15 1.34 -6.38
N MET A 172 4.46 1.42 -7.52
CA MET A 172 3.32 2.31 -7.70
C MET A 172 2.15 1.88 -6.81
N LEU A 173 1.88 0.57 -6.68
CA LEU A 173 0.86 0.03 -5.78
C LEU A 173 1.17 0.34 -4.32
N TRP A 174 2.42 0.16 -3.89
CA TRP A 174 2.85 0.48 -2.53
C TRP A 174 2.65 1.98 -2.22
N ALA A 175 3.14 2.86 -3.09
CA ALA A 175 3.01 4.31 -2.92
C ALA A 175 1.55 4.78 -2.95
N ALA A 176 0.72 4.17 -3.80
CA ALA A 176 -0.71 4.44 -3.88
C ALA A 176 -1.46 3.96 -2.63
N ALA A 177 -1.11 2.79 -2.08
CA ALA A 177 -1.66 2.28 -0.83
C ALA A 177 -1.28 3.18 0.35
N PHE A 178 -0.03 3.65 0.40
CA PHE A 178 0.41 4.62 1.38
C PHE A 178 -0.40 5.93 1.30
N LEU A 179 -0.54 6.50 0.10
CA LEU A 179 -1.35 7.69 -0.15
C LEU A 179 -2.79 7.49 0.29
N LEU A 180 -3.41 6.37 -0.08
CA LEU A 180 -4.77 6.02 0.34
C LEU A 180 -4.91 5.98 1.86
N CYS A 181 -3.98 5.31 2.58
CA CYS A 181 -4.01 5.24 4.03
C CYS A 181 -3.96 6.64 4.66
N VAL A 182 -3.04 7.50 4.21
CA VAL A 182 -2.90 8.87 4.70
C VAL A 182 -4.17 9.70 4.43
N LEU A 183 -4.71 9.63 3.22
CA LEU A 183 -5.95 10.35 2.86
C LEU A 183 -7.15 9.84 3.66
N ALA A 184 -7.28 8.52 3.84
CA ALA A 184 -8.37 7.90 4.59
C ALA A 184 -8.33 8.30 6.08
N ILE A 185 -7.14 8.36 6.69
CA ILE A 185 -6.95 8.84 8.07
C ILE A 185 -7.37 10.31 8.17
N ARG A 186 -6.91 11.16 7.25
CA ARG A 186 -7.28 12.59 7.24
C ARG A 186 -8.77 12.80 7.02
N ALA A 187 -9.39 12.06 6.12
CA ALA A 187 -10.81 12.14 5.80
C ALA A 187 -11.72 11.37 6.78
N ARG A 188 -11.14 10.67 7.78
CA ARG A 188 -11.86 9.82 8.73
C ARG A 188 -12.81 8.84 8.02
N LEU A 189 -12.33 8.14 6.99
CA LEU A 189 -13.13 7.17 6.27
C LEU A 189 -13.50 5.99 7.18
N GLY A 190 -14.73 5.53 7.09
CA GLY A 190 -15.14 4.27 7.73
C GLY A 190 -14.62 3.05 6.95
N SER A 191 -14.72 1.89 7.57
CA SER A 191 -14.15 0.64 7.02
C SER A 191 -14.63 0.30 5.60
N LEU A 192 -15.93 0.45 5.32
CA LEU A 192 -16.50 0.19 4.00
C LEU A 192 -15.95 1.17 2.96
N ALA A 193 -15.95 2.47 3.26
CA ALA A 193 -15.43 3.49 2.36
C ALA A 193 -13.92 3.32 2.11
N PHE A 194 -13.16 2.88 3.12
CA PHE A 194 -11.76 2.53 2.96
C PHE A 194 -11.58 1.30 2.05
N ALA A 195 -12.38 0.25 2.23
CA ALA A 195 -12.33 -0.94 1.37
C ALA A 195 -12.65 -0.60 -0.09
N LEU A 196 -13.68 0.21 -0.34
CA LEU A 196 -13.99 0.73 -1.68
C LEU A 196 -12.85 1.60 -2.22
N GLY A 197 -12.25 2.41 -1.35
CA GLY A 197 -11.04 3.19 -1.64
C GLY A 197 -9.87 2.31 -2.08
N ALA A 198 -9.65 1.19 -1.40
CA ALA A 198 -8.58 0.25 -1.72
C ALA A 198 -8.79 -0.44 -3.08
N LEU A 199 -10.02 -0.91 -3.35
CA LEU A 199 -10.37 -1.50 -4.64
C LEU A 199 -10.22 -0.50 -5.80
N GLY A 200 -10.73 0.74 -5.62
CA GLY A 200 -10.58 1.78 -6.62
C GLY A 200 -9.12 2.21 -6.82
N THR A 201 -8.34 2.28 -5.75
CA THR A 201 -6.90 2.55 -5.83
C THR A 201 -6.15 1.46 -6.60
N LEU A 202 -6.46 0.18 -6.34
CA LEU A 202 -5.89 -0.94 -7.08
C LEU A 202 -6.21 -0.83 -8.58
N ALA A 203 -7.47 -0.58 -8.93
CA ALA A 203 -7.88 -0.40 -10.32
C ALA A 203 -7.16 0.78 -10.99
N LEU A 204 -7.07 1.94 -10.32
CA LEU A 204 -6.35 3.11 -10.82
C LEU A 204 -4.85 2.84 -11.01
N VAL A 205 -4.22 2.08 -10.12
CA VAL A 205 -2.81 1.67 -10.27
C VAL A 205 -2.62 0.76 -11.48
N VAL A 206 -3.48 -0.23 -11.65
CA VAL A 206 -3.38 -1.15 -12.80
C VAL A 206 -3.59 -0.41 -14.13
N CYS A 207 -4.58 0.48 -14.19
CA CYS A 207 -4.82 1.33 -15.37
C CYS A 207 -3.67 2.32 -15.61
N GLY A 208 -3.17 2.97 -14.55
CA GLY A 208 -2.02 3.87 -14.64
C GLY A 208 -0.76 3.15 -15.12
N ASN A 209 -0.50 1.93 -14.61
CA ASN A 209 0.65 1.16 -15.05
C ASN A 209 0.51 0.68 -16.51
N ALA A 210 -0.71 0.36 -16.97
CA ALA A 210 -0.97 0.07 -18.37
C ALA A 210 -0.74 1.30 -19.28
N LEU A 211 -1.16 2.48 -18.82
CA LEU A 211 -0.87 3.74 -19.51
C LEU A 211 0.64 4.01 -19.57
N ARG A 212 1.37 3.76 -18.49
CA ARG A 212 2.83 3.85 -18.46
C ARG A 212 3.47 2.90 -19.47
N ALA A 213 3.04 1.64 -19.53
CA ALA A 213 3.57 0.66 -20.47
C ALA A 213 3.28 1.07 -21.93
N ALA A 214 2.09 1.59 -22.22
CA ALA A 214 1.75 2.12 -23.53
C ALA A 214 2.60 3.36 -23.87
N ALA A 215 2.80 4.28 -22.94
CA ALA A 215 3.59 5.47 -23.14
C ALA A 215 5.09 5.14 -23.36
N LEU A 216 5.64 4.16 -22.66
CA LEU A 216 6.99 3.65 -22.90
C LEU A 216 7.13 3.01 -24.29
N PHE A 217 6.11 2.29 -24.74
CA PHE A 217 6.08 1.74 -26.11
C PHE A 217 6.20 2.84 -27.19
N PHE A 218 5.57 4.01 -26.97
CA PHE A 218 5.75 5.17 -27.86
C PHE A 218 7.14 5.79 -27.74
N ALA A 219 7.64 5.95 -26.49
CA ALA A 219 8.94 6.59 -26.24
C ALA A 219 10.11 5.83 -26.88
N GLU A 220 10.08 4.50 -26.89
CA GLU A 220 11.10 3.67 -27.53
C GLU A 220 11.12 3.78 -29.06
N ARG A 221 10.03 4.27 -29.67
CA ARG A 221 9.89 4.46 -31.13
C ARG A 221 10.05 5.89 -31.56
N ALA A 222 10.07 6.83 -30.63
CA ALA A 222 10.28 8.24 -30.96
C ALA A 222 11.77 8.49 -31.30
N PRO A 223 12.08 9.34 -32.30
CA PRO A 223 13.45 9.73 -32.55
C PRO A 223 14.07 10.40 -31.32
N GLU A 224 15.31 10.03 -31.04
CA GLU A 224 16.10 10.47 -29.89
C GLU A 224 16.09 12.01 -29.79
N HIS A 225 15.51 12.62 -28.83
CA HIS A 225 15.70 14.03 -28.38
C HIS A 225 14.42 14.61 -27.77
N GLY A 226 14.05 14.19 -26.57
CA GLY A 226 13.01 14.86 -25.80
C GLY A 226 13.05 14.50 -24.31
N LEU A 227 12.66 15.44 -23.47
CA LEU A 227 12.47 15.24 -22.01
C LEU A 227 11.58 14.02 -21.67
N LEU A 228 10.72 13.60 -22.61
CA LEU A 228 9.84 12.42 -22.49
C LEU A 228 10.54 11.10 -22.85
N SER A 229 11.77 11.10 -23.33
CA SER A 229 12.53 9.89 -23.66
C SER A 229 13.12 9.20 -22.43
N SER A 230 13.17 9.87 -21.26
CA SER A 230 13.61 9.22 -20.03
C SER A 230 12.49 8.38 -19.43
N HIS A 231 12.70 7.08 -19.29
CA HIS A 231 11.80 6.13 -18.62
C HIS A 231 11.35 6.63 -17.23
N GLU A 232 12.20 7.38 -16.55
CA GLU A 232 11.96 7.94 -15.23
C GLU A 232 10.96 9.10 -15.25
N ALA A 233 11.14 10.07 -16.14
CA ALA A 233 10.25 11.23 -16.24
C ALA A 233 8.83 10.81 -16.64
N LEU A 234 8.71 9.88 -17.60
CA LEU A 234 7.43 9.33 -18.01
C LEU A 234 6.76 8.55 -16.86
N GLY A 235 7.54 7.74 -16.15
CA GLY A 235 7.06 7.01 -14.97
C GLY A 235 6.55 7.94 -13.88
N LEU A 236 7.26 9.04 -13.62
CA LEU A 236 6.86 10.05 -12.64
C LEU A 236 5.59 10.81 -13.06
N ALA A 237 5.47 11.18 -14.33
CA ALA A 237 4.29 11.85 -14.86
C ALA A 237 3.02 10.98 -14.73
N VAL A 238 3.11 9.72 -15.13
CA VAL A 238 1.98 8.78 -14.99
C VAL A 238 1.66 8.51 -13.53
N PHE A 239 2.67 8.42 -12.67
CA PHE A 239 2.45 8.28 -11.22
C PHE A 239 1.72 9.51 -10.65
N ALA A 240 2.12 10.72 -11.02
CA ALA A 240 1.48 11.96 -10.58
C ALA A 240 0.00 12.03 -11.02
N LEU A 241 -0.30 11.64 -12.27
CA LEU A 241 -1.68 11.53 -12.77
C LEU A 241 -2.50 10.52 -11.98
N THR A 242 -1.93 9.34 -11.71
CA THR A 242 -2.61 8.29 -10.93
C THR A 242 -2.83 8.73 -9.48
N ALA A 243 -1.85 9.38 -8.86
CA ALA A 243 -1.98 9.95 -7.52
C ALA A 243 -3.09 11.02 -7.47
N GLY A 244 -3.15 11.91 -8.47
CA GLY A 244 -4.24 12.88 -8.62
C GLY A 244 -5.60 12.23 -8.74
N ALA A 245 -5.72 11.16 -9.53
CA ALA A 245 -6.95 10.38 -9.67
C ALA A 245 -7.37 9.73 -8.34
N ILE A 246 -6.42 9.18 -7.57
CA ILE A 246 -6.67 8.62 -6.23
C ILE A 246 -7.18 9.71 -5.26
N VAL A 247 -6.52 10.87 -5.22
CA VAL A 247 -6.96 12.00 -4.40
C VAL A 247 -8.39 12.42 -4.76
N ARG A 248 -8.69 12.51 -6.05
CA ARG A 248 -10.03 12.86 -6.55
C ARG A 248 -11.07 11.81 -6.15
N PHE A 249 -10.73 10.54 -6.31
CA PHE A 249 -11.60 9.42 -5.96
C PHE A 249 -11.91 9.37 -4.44
N VAL A 250 -10.89 9.51 -3.59
CA VAL A 250 -11.08 9.56 -2.13
C VAL A 250 -11.90 10.79 -1.72
N SER A 251 -11.69 11.94 -2.37
CA SER A 251 -12.48 13.15 -2.13
C SER A 251 -13.96 12.94 -2.49
N TRP A 252 -14.23 12.23 -3.59
CA TRP A 252 -15.60 11.85 -3.99
C TRP A 252 -16.24 10.90 -2.95
N LEU A 253 -15.53 9.87 -2.49
CA LEU A 253 -16.02 8.97 -1.42
C LEU A 253 -16.37 9.75 -0.14
N THR A 254 -15.56 10.74 0.21
CA THR A 254 -15.78 11.59 1.38
C THR A 254 -17.03 12.46 1.23
N ALA A 255 -17.23 13.03 0.04
CA ALA A 255 -18.41 13.84 -0.27
C ALA A 255 -19.70 13.00 -0.29
N ALA A 256 -19.64 11.79 -0.86
CA ALA A 256 -20.76 10.85 -0.86
C ALA A 256 -21.18 10.48 0.58
N LYS A 257 -20.23 10.21 1.47
CA LYS A 257 -20.50 9.94 2.89
C LYS A 257 -21.24 11.11 3.57
N ARG A 258 -20.83 12.36 3.29
CA ARG A 258 -21.49 13.55 3.88
C ARG A 258 -22.95 13.72 3.42
N ARG A 259 -23.24 13.31 2.19
CA ARG A 259 -24.61 13.38 1.62
C ARG A 259 -25.54 12.31 2.20
N SER A 260 -25.00 11.13 2.53
CA SER A 260 -25.78 10.02 3.12
C SER A 260 -26.04 10.16 4.62
N SER A 261 -25.44 11.15 5.30
CA SER A 261 -25.65 11.45 6.71
C SER A 261 -26.19 12.89 6.89
N PRO A 262 -27.44 13.20 6.51
CA PRO A 262 -27.99 14.57 6.58
C PRO A 262 -28.37 15.04 7.99
N CYS A 263 -28.24 14.20 9.03
CA CYS A 263 -28.59 14.53 10.41
C CYS A 263 -27.38 14.44 11.33
N ALA A 264 -26.50 15.46 11.29
CA ALA A 264 -25.54 15.76 12.34
C ALA A 264 -25.14 17.24 12.20
N ALA A 265 -26.14 18.12 12.41
CA ALA A 265 -25.94 19.54 12.69
C ALA A 265 -26.48 19.82 14.09
#